data_fc891f08ddb8424e9c44d65b5ffe0eda
#
_entry.id   fc891f08ddb8424e9c44d65b5ffe0eda
#
_cell.length_a   1.000
_cell.length_b   1.000
_cell.length_c   1.000
_cell.angle_alpha   90.00
_cell.angle_beta   90.00
_cell.angle_gamma   90.00
#
_symmetry.space_group_name_H-M   'P 1'
#
loop_
_entity.id
_entity.type
_entity.pdbx_description
1 polymer ?
#
loop_
_entity_poly.entity_id
_entity_poly.type
_entity_poly.pdbx_seq_one_letter_code
_entity_poly.pdbx_strand_id
1 'polypeptide(L)'
;RDRLRSRGLGDVYKRQIAMAGYTAANNIFGFLYVTVNAVTQACMSFTSQNYGVGKWKRMDRVLIDCLILSFVAMMILGNSAYFFGPKLLTIYTSNSKVIQCGMEILLYTTVTYFLCGFMDLFPGALRGMGRSGVPMILSIIGTVGTRIVWIFWIFPNHRSLDILFISYPASWIITIVLQVICYYFVRKQLYAKMRAEA
;
A
#
# COMPACT_ATOMS: atom_id res chain seq x y z
N ARG A 1 14.09 24.19 36.83
CA ARG A 1 14.54 22.80 36.56
C ARG A 1 13.35 21.85 36.41
N ASP A 2 12.29 21.96 37.22
CA ASP A 2 11.12 21.07 37.19
C ASP A 2 10.23 21.25 35.95
N ARG A 3 10.10 22.48 35.41
CA ARG A 3 9.32 22.75 34.18
C ARG A 3 9.93 22.12 32.92
N LEU A 4 11.25 22.02 32.83
CA LEU A 4 11.94 21.34 31.71
C LEU A 4 11.79 19.84 31.81
N ARG A 5 11.79 19.27 33.01
CA ARG A 5 11.59 17.84 33.27
C ARG A 5 10.15 17.42 32.98
N SER A 6 9.17 18.23 33.34
CA SER A 6 7.75 17.99 33.06
C SER A 6 7.41 18.10 31.56
N ARG A 7 8.04 19.00 30.82
CA ARG A 7 7.90 19.07 29.34
C ARG A 7 8.50 17.84 28.66
N GLY A 8 9.69 17.40 29.10
CA GLY A 8 10.31 16.18 28.55
C GLY A 8 9.49 14.92 28.78
N LEU A 9 8.90 14.76 29.97
CA LEU A 9 8.01 13.63 30.29
C LEU A 9 6.71 13.68 29.47
N GLY A 10 6.14 14.88 29.23
CA GLY A 10 4.96 15.05 28.39
C GLY A 10 5.21 14.69 26.93
N ASP A 11 6.38 15.03 26.40
CA ASP A 11 6.75 14.70 25.02
C ASP A 11 7.03 13.21 24.85
N VAL A 12 7.69 12.56 25.81
CA VAL A 12 7.90 11.11 25.83
C VAL A 12 6.55 10.38 25.88
N TYR A 13 5.63 10.82 26.74
CA TYR A 13 4.30 10.24 26.87
C TYR A 13 3.48 10.38 25.57
N LYS A 14 3.49 11.54 24.90
CA LYS A 14 2.84 11.75 23.62
C LYS A 14 3.41 10.82 22.53
N ARG A 15 4.73 10.66 22.48
CA ARG A 15 5.37 9.73 21.53
C ARG A 15 4.97 8.28 21.80
N GLN A 16 4.89 7.87 23.07
CA GLN A 16 4.43 6.53 23.42
C GLN A 16 2.99 6.25 22.99
N ILE A 17 2.07 7.23 23.17
CA ILE A 17 0.70 7.13 22.70
C ILE A 17 0.64 6.99 21.18
N ALA A 18 1.38 7.83 20.46
CA ALA A 18 1.42 7.79 18.99
C ALA A 18 1.98 6.45 18.47
N MET A 19 3.05 5.95 19.08
CA MET A 19 3.62 4.63 18.71
C MET A 19 2.66 3.48 19.02
N ALA A 20 1.99 3.51 20.17
CA ALA A 20 1.02 2.47 20.54
C ALA A 20 -0.21 2.50 19.60
N GLY A 21 -0.72 3.70 19.27
CA GLY A 21 -1.81 3.88 18.32
C GLY A 21 -1.43 3.40 16.91
N TYR A 22 -0.22 3.73 16.45
CA TYR A 22 0.31 3.25 15.18
C TYR A 22 0.43 1.71 15.15
N THR A 23 0.96 1.11 16.21
CA THR A 23 1.11 -0.36 16.29
C THR A 23 -0.24 -1.06 16.24
N ALA A 24 -1.23 -0.56 16.99
CA ALA A 24 -2.57 -1.12 16.99
C ALA A 24 -3.25 -0.99 15.62
N ALA A 25 -3.16 0.17 14.97
CA ALA A 25 -3.68 0.40 13.63
C ALA A 25 -2.97 -0.49 12.59
N ASN A 26 -1.64 -0.64 12.70
CA ASN A 26 -0.85 -1.45 11.78
C ASN A 26 -1.22 -2.94 11.83
N ASN A 27 -1.62 -3.45 12.98
CA ASN A 27 -2.14 -4.82 13.09
C ASN A 27 -3.45 -4.99 12.29
N ILE A 28 -4.34 -3.99 12.32
CA ILE A 28 -5.57 -4.00 11.51
C ILE A 28 -5.23 -3.95 10.01
N PHE A 29 -4.25 -3.12 9.61
CA PHE A 29 -3.76 -3.10 8.23
C PHE A 29 -3.17 -4.42 7.77
N GLY A 30 -2.53 -5.17 8.67
CA GLY A 30 -2.02 -6.51 8.37
C GLY A 30 -3.12 -7.45 7.86
N PHE A 31 -4.31 -7.41 8.46
CA PHE A 31 -5.45 -8.21 7.99
C PHE A 31 -5.97 -7.73 6.62
N LEU A 32 -6.05 -6.43 6.40
CA LEU A 32 -6.44 -5.89 5.10
C LEU A 32 -5.43 -6.28 4.01
N TYR A 33 -4.13 -6.24 4.32
CA TYR A 33 -3.06 -6.60 3.41
C TYR A 33 -3.09 -8.08 2.98
N VAL A 34 -3.54 -9.00 3.84
CA VAL A 34 -3.74 -10.40 3.46
C VAL A 34 -4.70 -10.53 2.27
N THR A 35 -5.77 -9.74 2.25
CA THR A 35 -6.72 -9.74 1.12
C THR A 35 -6.08 -9.20 -0.15
N VAL A 36 -5.33 -8.09 -0.07
CA VAL A 36 -4.57 -7.54 -1.21
C VAL A 36 -3.62 -8.59 -1.76
N ASN A 37 -2.89 -9.27 -0.88
CA ASN A 37 -1.93 -10.30 -1.26
C ASN A 37 -2.61 -11.49 -1.95
N ALA A 38 -3.76 -11.94 -1.45
CA ALA A 38 -4.53 -13.02 -2.08
C ALA A 38 -4.95 -12.68 -3.51
N VAL A 39 -5.47 -11.46 -3.75
CA VAL A 39 -5.84 -10.99 -5.09
C VAL A 39 -4.61 -10.87 -5.99
N THR A 40 -3.48 -10.40 -5.46
CA THR A 40 -2.21 -10.30 -6.20
C THR A 40 -1.68 -11.67 -6.62
N GLN A 41 -1.73 -12.67 -5.75
CA GLN A 41 -1.34 -14.04 -6.06
C GLN A 41 -2.26 -14.66 -7.12
N ALA A 42 -3.56 -14.42 -7.03
CA ALA A 42 -4.52 -14.84 -8.05
C ALA A 42 -4.20 -14.17 -9.41
N CYS A 43 -3.97 -12.86 -9.43
CA CYS A 43 -3.58 -12.13 -10.64
C CYS A 43 -2.31 -12.72 -11.27
N MET A 44 -1.27 -12.97 -10.46
CA MET A 44 -0.02 -13.59 -10.92
C MET A 44 -0.26 -14.98 -11.53
N SER A 45 -1.04 -15.83 -10.85
CA SER A 45 -1.34 -17.18 -11.29
C SER A 45 -2.11 -17.20 -12.61
N PHE A 46 -3.21 -16.45 -12.71
CA PHE A 46 -3.99 -16.38 -13.95
C PHE A 46 -3.22 -15.72 -15.09
N THR A 47 -2.41 -14.71 -14.80
CA THR A 47 -1.54 -14.08 -15.81
C THR A 47 -0.53 -15.09 -16.35
N SER A 48 0.13 -15.88 -15.49
CA SER A 48 1.12 -16.87 -15.92
C SER A 48 0.50 -17.98 -16.77
N GLN A 49 -0.69 -18.47 -16.40
CA GLN A 49 -1.42 -19.48 -17.18
C GLN A 49 -1.78 -18.95 -18.59
N ASN A 50 -2.29 -17.71 -18.68
CA ASN A 50 -2.64 -17.11 -19.96
C ASN A 50 -1.40 -16.76 -20.79
N TYR A 51 -0.29 -16.41 -20.13
CA TYR A 51 1.00 -16.18 -20.77
C TYR A 51 1.54 -17.46 -21.42
N GLY A 52 1.52 -18.58 -20.69
CA GLY A 52 2.02 -19.86 -21.19
C GLY A 52 1.27 -20.40 -22.41
N VAL A 53 -0.03 -20.08 -22.56
CA VAL A 53 -0.86 -20.49 -23.74
C VAL A 53 -0.99 -19.39 -24.79
N GLY A 54 -0.23 -18.29 -24.69
CA GLY A 54 -0.22 -17.19 -25.68
C GLY A 54 -1.51 -16.37 -25.76
N LYS A 55 -2.38 -16.39 -24.72
CA LYS A 55 -3.65 -15.66 -24.71
C LYS A 55 -3.50 -14.25 -24.12
N TRP A 56 -2.73 -13.39 -24.78
CA TRP A 56 -2.31 -12.06 -24.33
C TRP A 56 -3.47 -11.11 -23.99
N LYS A 57 -4.54 -11.08 -24.80
CA LYS A 57 -5.72 -10.25 -24.51
C LYS A 57 -6.43 -10.63 -23.21
N ARG A 58 -6.32 -11.90 -22.80
CA ARG A 58 -6.89 -12.36 -21.53
C ARG A 58 -6.07 -11.89 -20.34
N MET A 59 -4.76 -11.76 -20.49
CA MET A 59 -3.90 -11.23 -19.42
C MET A 59 -4.28 -9.79 -19.05
N ASP A 60 -4.54 -8.93 -20.04
CA ASP A 60 -5.00 -7.56 -19.79
C ASP A 60 -6.34 -7.56 -19.05
N ARG A 61 -7.26 -8.45 -19.44
CA ARG A 61 -8.56 -8.59 -18.76
C ARG A 61 -8.39 -9.08 -17.32
N VAL A 62 -7.56 -10.09 -17.09
CA VAL A 62 -7.23 -10.59 -15.73
C VAL A 62 -6.73 -9.45 -14.85
N LEU A 63 -5.81 -8.63 -15.35
CA LEU A 63 -5.31 -7.48 -14.58
C LEU A 63 -6.43 -6.51 -14.24
N ILE A 64 -7.29 -6.14 -15.20
CA ILE A 64 -8.41 -5.23 -14.98
C ILE A 64 -9.41 -5.81 -13.97
N ASP A 65 -9.78 -7.09 -14.12
CA ASP A 65 -10.71 -7.76 -13.22
C ASP A 65 -10.14 -7.82 -11.79
N CYS A 66 -8.84 -8.09 -11.64
CA CYS A 66 -8.16 -8.07 -10.34
C CYS A 66 -8.07 -6.65 -9.75
N LEU A 67 -7.87 -5.60 -10.57
CA LEU A 67 -7.90 -4.21 -10.11
C LEU A 67 -9.29 -3.83 -9.56
N ILE A 68 -10.35 -4.18 -10.29
CA ILE A 68 -11.73 -3.95 -9.85
C ILE A 68 -12.03 -4.73 -8.57
N LEU A 69 -11.68 -6.02 -8.52
CA LEU A 69 -11.89 -6.86 -7.34
C LEU A 69 -11.14 -6.30 -6.12
N SER A 70 -9.88 -5.91 -6.29
CA SER A 70 -9.08 -5.30 -5.22
C SER A 70 -9.69 -3.98 -4.75
N PHE A 71 -10.14 -3.13 -5.66
CA PHE A 71 -10.80 -1.87 -5.33
C PHE A 71 -12.06 -2.10 -4.50
N VAL A 72 -12.97 -2.96 -4.97
CA VAL A 72 -14.23 -3.27 -4.28
C VAL A 72 -13.97 -3.90 -2.92
N ALA A 73 -13.07 -4.89 -2.86
CA ALA A 73 -12.73 -5.56 -1.61
C ALA A 73 -12.14 -4.57 -0.59
N MET A 74 -11.23 -3.69 -1.01
CA MET A 74 -10.61 -2.70 -0.11
C MET A 74 -11.61 -1.61 0.29
N MET A 75 -12.52 -1.19 -0.59
CA MET A 75 -13.58 -0.27 -0.21
C MET A 75 -14.50 -0.87 0.88
N ILE A 76 -14.90 -2.11 0.74
CA ILE A 76 -15.76 -2.78 1.72
C ILE A 76 -15.00 -3.02 3.03
N LEU A 77 -13.85 -3.69 2.96
CA LEU A 77 -13.10 -4.09 4.16
C LEU A 77 -12.46 -2.89 4.86
N GLY A 78 -11.92 -1.91 4.12
CA GLY A 78 -11.33 -0.71 4.70
C GLY A 78 -12.38 0.14 5.43
N ASN A 79 -13.53 0.41 4.80
CA ASN A 79 -14.60 1.15 5.47
C ASN A 79 -15.18 0.38 6.66
N SER A 80 -15.30 -0.95 6.56
CA SER A 80 -15.71 -1.79 7.69
C SER A 80 -14.69 -1.72 8.83
N ALA A 81 -13.39 -1.78 8.53
CA ALA A 81 -12.33 -1.66 9.52
C ALA A 81 -12.34 -0.29 10.21
N TYR A 82 -12.65 0.79 9.49
CA TYR A 82 -12.81 2.12 10.06
C TYR A 82 -14.07 2.20 10.94
N PHE A 83 -15.22 1.72 10.46
CA PHE A 83 -16.49 1.76 11.18
C PHE A 83 -16.44 0.97 12.50
N PHE A 84 -15.84 -0.22 12.47
CA PHE A 84 -15.62 -1.05 13.67
C PHE A 84 -14.31 -0.72 14.40
N GLY A 85 -13.55 0.26 13.91
CA GLY A 85 -12.22 0.65 14.39
C GLY A 85 -12.14 0.85 15.90
N PRO A 86 -13.07 1.60 16.55
CA PRO A 86 -13.03 1.76 18.01
C PRO A 86 -13.07 0.41 18.76
N LYS A 87 -13.93 -0.52 18.32
CA LYS A 87 -14.04 -1.86 18.92
C LYS A 87 -12.80 -2.73 18.63
N LEU A 88 -12.27 -2.64 17.42
CA LEU A 88 -11.07 -3.38 17.02
C LEU A 88 -9.84 -2.90 17.81
N LEU A 89 -9.70 -1.58 17.99
CA LEU A 89 -8.59 -1.00 18.75
C LEU A 89 -8.67 -1.32 20.25
N THR A 90 -9.88 -1.51 20.82
CA THR A 90 -10.02 -1.92 22.24
C THR A 90 -9.49 -3.31 22.51
N ILE A 91 -9.33 -4.17 21.50
CA ILE A 91 -8.67 -5.48 21.64
C ILE A 91 -7.18 -5.31 22.01
N TYR A 92 -6.55 -4.23 21.51
CA TYR A 92 -5.13 -3.96 21.70
C TYR A 92 -4.83 -3.04 22.86
N THR A 93 -5.76 -2.14 23.23
CA THR A 93 -5.53 -1.15 24.29
C THR A 93 -6.83 -0.66 24.91
N SER A 94 -6.80 -0.39 26.22
CA SER A 94 -7.90 0.26 26.95
C SER A 94 -7.71 1.79 27.07
N ASN A 95 -6.58 2.33 26.60
CA ASN A 95 -6.28 3.75 26.69
C ASN A 95 -7.00 4.54 25.61
N SER A 96 -7.98 5.39 25.98
CA SER A 96 -8.78 6.18 25.06
C SER A 96 -7.95 7.11 24.15
N LYS A 97 -6.83 7.65 24.63
CA LYS A 97 -5.94 8.50 23.82
C LYS A 97 -5.21 7.71 22.73
N VAL A 98 -4.83 6.46 23.03
CA VAL A 98 -4.22 5.56 22.05
C VAL A 98 -5.24 5.15 20.99
N ILE A 99 -6.49 4.88 21.41
CA ILE A 99 -7.59 4.55 20.50
C ILE A 99 -7.87 5.75 19.56
N GLN A 100 -7.94 6.96 20.10
CA GLN A 100 -8.15 8.16 19.27
C GLN A 100 -7.05 8.35 18.23
N CYS A 101 -5.79 8.24 18.65
CA CYS A 101 -4.65 8.31 17.73
C CYS A 101 -4.70 7.18 16.67
N GLY A 102 -5.04 5.96 17.07
CA GLY A 102 -5.22 4.84 16.16
C GLY A 102 -6.35 5.08 15.15
N MET A 103 -7.46 5.71 15.55
CA MET A 103 -8.57 6.07 14.66
C MET A 103 -8.18 7.14 13.63
N GLU A 104 -7.38 8.14 14.01
CA GLU A 104 -6.85 9.13 13.07
C GLU A 104 -6.00 8.44 11.99
N ILE A 105 -5.12 7.51 12.39
CA ILE A 105 -4.30 6.73 11.45
C ILE A 105 -5.15 5.86 10.54
N LEU A 106 -6.17 5.18 11.09
CA LEU A 106 -7.12 4.39 10.32
C LEU A 106 -7.84 5.23 9.27
N LEU A 107 -8.28 6.44 9.61
CA LEU A 107 -8.96 7.34 8.68
C LEU A 107 -8.12 7.65 7.44
N TYR A 108 -6.88 8.11 7.65
CA TYR A 108 -5.98 8.47 6.54
C TYR A 108 -5.60 7.27 5.66
N THR A 109 -5.46 6.11 6.28
CA THR A 109 -4.94 4.94 5.58
C THR A 109 -6.03 4.11 4.92
N THR A 110 -7.17 3.86 5.58
CA THR A 110 -8.23 3.00 5.03
C THR A 110 -8.86 3.59 3.77
N VAL A 111 -9.07 4.90 3.73
CA VAL A 111 -9.62 5.60 2.54
C VAL A 111 -8.74 5.44 1.31
N THR A 112 -7.41 5.38 1.50
CA THR A 112 -6.43 5.30 0.42
C THR A 112 -5.85 3.90 0.22
N TYR A 113 -6.27 2.90 1.01
CA TYR A 113 -5.65 1.57 1.04
C TYR A 113 -5.81 0.77 -0.26
N PHE A 114 -6.83 1.08 -1.07
CA PHE A 114 -6.97 0.49 -2.40
C PHE A 114 -5.78 0.79 -3.33
N LEU A 115 -5.08 1.92 -3.12
CA LEU A 115 -3.85 2.25 -3.85
C LEU A 115 -2.73 1.24 -3.56
N CYS A 116 -2.65 0.74 -2.31
CA CYS A 116 -1.72 -0.32 -1.95
C CYS A 116 -1.97 -1.59 -2.78
N GLY A 117 -3.25 -1.96 -2.97
CA GLY A 117 -3.63 -3.08 -3.83
C GLY A 117 -3.20 -2.86 -5.29
N PHE A 118 -3.42 -1.69 -5.83
CA PHE A 118 -3.01 -1.36 -7.19
C PHE A 118 -1.49 -1.42 -7.36
N MET A 119 -0.74 -0.90 -6.39
CA MET A 119 0.71 -0.93 -6.38
C MET A 119 1.26 -2.36 -6.44
N ASP A 120 0.59 -3.35 -5.83
CA ASP A 120 1.04 -4.74 -5.80
C ASP A 120 0.55 -5.57 -7.00
N LEU A 121 -0.58 -5.21 -7.62
CA LEU A 121 -1.16 -5.95 -8.74
C LEU A 121 -0.32 -5.85 -10.02
N PHE A 122 0.22 -4.68 -10.36
CA PHE A 122 1.06 -4.52 -11.55
C PHE A 122 2.34 -5.36 -11.48
N PRO A 123 3.14 -5.32 -10.40
CA PRO A 123 4.28 -6.25 -10.24
C PRO A 123 3.86 -7.71 -10.22
N GLY A 124 2.66 -8.03 -9.65
CA GLY A 124 2.10 -9.37 -9.67
C GLY A 124 1.89 -9.88 -11.09
N ALA A 125 1.23 -9.10 -11.94
CA ALA A 125 1.03 -9.41 -13.34
C ALA A 125 2.36 -9.53 -14.11
N LEU A 126 3.32 -8.62 -13.89
CA LEU A 126 4.63 -8.67 -14.52
C LEU A 126 5.43 -9.92 -14.10
N ARG A 127 5.35 -10.32 -12.83
CA ARG A 127 5.93 -11.59 -12.34
C ARG A 127 5.27 -12.79 -13.00
N GLY A 128 3.94 -12.76 -13.18
CA GLY A 128 3.22 -13.80 -13.92
C GLY A 128 3.68 -13.94 -15.38
N MET A 129 4.21 -12.88 -16.00
CA MET A 129 4.83 -12.89 -17.33
C MET A 129 6.34 -13.26 -17.32
N GLY A 130 6.90 -13.71 -16.19
CA GLY A 130 8.31 -14.03 -16.05
C GLY A 130 9.23 -12.81 -15.95
N ARG A 131 8.69 -11.62 -15.74
CA ARG A 131 9.47 -10.37 -15.62
C ARG A 131 9.45 -9.87 -14.16
N SER A 132 10.33 -10.41 -13.31
CA SER A 132 10.35 -10.08 -11.87
C SER A 132 11.36 -8.98 -11.48
N GLY A 133 12.48 -8.86 -12.19
CA GLY A 133 13.59 -7.99 -11.78
C GLY A 133 13.24 -6.49 -11.85
N VAL A 134 12.78 -6.03 -13.01
CA VAL A 134 12.46 -4.59 -13.20
C VAL A 134 11.34 -4.11 -12.27
N PRO A 135 10.19 -4.81 -12.15
CA PRO A 135 9.14 -4.41 -11.21
C PRO A 135 9.61 -4.34 -9.77
N MET A 136 10.48 -5.25 -9.33
CA MET A 136 11.04 -5.25 -7.98
C MET A 136 11.85 -3.97 -7.72
N ILE A 137 12.76 -3.60 -8.63
CA ILE A 137 13.57 -2.39 -8.50
C ILE A 137 12.67 -1.15 -8.48
N LEU A 138 11.67 -1.07 -9.36
CA LEU A 138 10.73 0.05 -9.42
C LEU A 138 9.88 0.16 -8.14
N SER A 139 9.48 -0.97 -7.54
CA SER A 139 8.79 -0.97 -6.24
C SER A 139 9.68 -0.41 -5.13
N ILE A 140 10.95 -0.81 -5.08
CA ILE A 140 11.90 -0.30 -4.08
C ILE A 140 12.10 1.20 -4.25
N ILE A 141 12.38 1.66 -5.48
CA ILE A 141 12.57 3.08 -5.77
C ILE A 141 11.30 3.89 -5.46
N GLY A 142 10.15 3.40 -5.90
CA GLY A 142 8.87 4.08 -5.71
C GLY A 142 8.44 4.15 -4.25
N THR A 143 8.53 3.06 -3.49
CA THR A 143 8.08 3.06 -2.08
C THR A 143 9.16 3.57 -1.13
N VAL A 144 10.34 2.97 -1.13
CA VAL A 144 11.41 3.31 -0.19
C VAL A 144 12.07 4.63 -0.58
N GLY A 145 12.39 4.82 -1.86
CA GLY A 145 13.03 6.04 -2.35
C GLY A 145 12.17 7.27 -2.09
N THR A 146 10.88 7.22 -2.40
CA THR A 146 9.94 8.34 -2.13
C THR A 146 9.86 8.65 -0.64
N ARG A 147 9.80 7.65 0.24
CA ARG A 147 9.73 7.88 1.69
C ARG A 147 11.02 8.47 2.26
N ILE A 148 12.18 8.05 1.75
CA ILE A 148 13.46 8.64 2.13
C ILE A 148 13.49 10.11 1.75
N VAL A 149 13.16 10.46 0.50
CA VAL A 149 13.08 11.85 0.04
C VAL A 149 12.09 12.65 0.89
N TRP A 150 10.92 12.07 1.20
CA TRP A 150 9.89 12.71 2.04
C TRP A 150 10.41 13.05 3.44
N ILE A 151 11.10 12.11 4.09
CA ILE A 151 11.63 12.29 5.44
C ILE A 151 12.74 13.34 5.47
N PHE A 152 13.61 13.40 4.46
CA PHE A 152 14.75 14.31 4.47
C PHE A 152 14.40 15.72 3.96
N TRP A 153 13.44 15.87 3.05
CA TRP A 153 13.16 17.17 2.41
C TRP A 153 11.82 17.80 2.80
N ILE A 154 10.78 17.01 3.00
CA ILE A 154 9.43 17.52 3.28
C ILE A 154 9.18 17.58 4.80
N PHE A 155 9.45 16.49 5.49
CA PHE A 155 9.18 16.38 6.92
C PHE A 155 9.92 17.41 7.80
N PRO A 156 11.17 17.85 7.54
CA PRO A 156 11.85 18.85 8.35
C PRO A 156 11.16 20.22 8.36
N ASN A 157 10.48 20.56 7.26
CA ASN A 157 9.78 21.85 7.12
C ASN A 157 8.39 21.83 7.77
N HIS A 158 7.80 20.64 7.92
CA HIS A 158 6.44 20.48 8.43
C HIS A 158 6.38 19.26 9.37
N ARG A 159 6.79 19.43 10.62
CA ARG A 159 6.87 18.37 11.63
C ARG A 159 5.51 18.03 12.22
N SER A 160 4.58 17.50 11.43
CA SER A 160 3.29 16.98 11.89
C SER A 160 3.15 15.49 11.57
N LEU A 161 2.34 14.77 12.37
CA LEU A 161 2.06 13.36 12.13
C LEU A 161 1.27 13.17 10.82
N ASP A 162 0.38 14.10 10.48
CA ASP A 162 -0.42 14.05 9.25
C ASP A 162 0.47 14.00 8.00
N ILE A 163 1.52 14.84 7.96
CA ILE A 163 2.47 14.87 6.84
C ILE A 163 3.25 13.55 6.74
N LEU A 164 3.56 12.93 7.88
CA LEU A 164 4.18 11.60 7.87
C LEU A 164 3.24 10.57 7.26
N PHE A 165 1.94 10.58 7.62
CA PHE A 165 0.96 9.62 7.08
C PHE A 165 0.62 9.86 5.61
N ILE A 166 0.61 11.09 5.12
CA ILE A 166 0.42 11.41 3.69
C ILE A 166 1.57 10.85 2.83
N SER A 167 2.74 10.59 3.39
CA SER A 167 3.84 9.94 2.65
C SER A 167 3.48 8.55 2.11
N TYR A 168 2.54 7.83 2.77
CA TYR A 168 2.10 6.50 2.33
C TYR A 168 1.34 6.57 1.00
N PRO A 169 0.21 7.29 0.89
CA PRO A 169 -0.50 7.42 -0.38
C PRO A 169 0.38 8.02 -1.48
N ALA A 170 1.21 9.02 -1.16
CA ALA A 170 2.11 9.63 -2.12
C ALA A 170 3.10 8.60 -2.72
N SER A 171 3.72 7.78 -1.86
CA SER A 171 4.63 6.71 -2.31
C SER A 171 3.90 5.65 -3.14
N TRP A 172 2.66 5.30 -2.80
CA TRP A 172 1.86 4.35 -3.57
C TRP A 172 1.52 4.87 -4.96
N ILE A 173 1.09 6.13 -5.07
CA ILE A 173 0.79 6.75 -6.37
C ILE A 173 2.02 6.77 -7.27
N ILE A 174 3.17 7.21 -6.76
CA ILE A 174 4.42 7.23 -7.53
C ILE A 174 4.80 5.82 -7.98
N THR A 175 4.69 4.84 -7.10
CA THR A 175 4.98 3.44 -7.44
C THR A 175 4.02 2.91 -8.49
N ILE A 176 2.71 3.19 -8.39
CA ILE A 176 1.71 2.79 -9.39
C ILE A 176 2.08 3.36 -10.76
N VAL A 177 2.40 4.66 -10.84
CA VAL A 177 2.78 5.30 -12.11
C VAL A 177 3.98 4.60 -12.73
N LEU A 178 5.04 4.35 -11.95
CA LEU A 178 6.23 3.64 -12.44
C LEU A 178 5.89 2.21 -12.92
N GLN A 179 5.05 1.50 -12.19
CA GLN A 179 4.63 0.14 -12.54
C GLN A 179 3.72 0.09 -13.78
N VAL A 180 2.80 1.05 -13.94
CA VAL A 180 1.96 1.18 -15.14
C VAL A 180 2.82 1.43 -16.38
N ILE A 181 3.79 2.33 -16.28
CA ILE A 181 4.75 2.60 -17.37
C ILE A 181 5.52 1.32 -17.71
N CYS A 182 6.04 0.62 -16.70
CA CYS A 182 6.75 -0.65 -16.91
C CYS A 182 5.86 -1.70 -17.58
N TYR A 183 4.63 -1.87 -17.10
CA TYR A 183 3.66 -2.80 -17.68
C TYR A 183 3.37 -2.48 -19.14
N TYR A 184 3.19 -1.20 -19.48
CA TYR A 184 2.96 -0.75 -20.85
C TYR A 184 4.13 -1.12 -21.78
N PHE A 185 5.39 -0.88 -21.36
CA PHE A 185 6.57 -1.23 -22.16
C PHE A 185 6.73 -2.74 -22.34
N VAL A 186 6.57 -3.52 -21.28
CA VAL A 186 6.64 -4.98 -21.36
C VAL A 186 5.55 -5.53 -22.28
N ARG A 187 4.33 -5.05 -22.12
CA ARG A 187 3.20 -5.40 -23.00
C ARG A 187 3.50 -5.09 -24.46
N LYS A 188 4.01 -3.89 -24.75
CA LYS A 188 4.36 -3.48 -26.12
C LYS A 188 5.41 -4.41 -26.74
N GLN A 189 6.43 -4.77 -25.98
CA GLN A 189 7.46 -5.72 -26.44
C GLN A 189 6.87 -7.11 -26.74
N LEU A 190 5.98 -7.61 -25.89
CA LEU A 190 5.32 -8.90 -26.11
C LEU A 190 4.45 -8.90 -27.36
N TYR A 191 3.65 -7.85 -27.57
CA TYR A 191 2.83 -7.75 -28.79
C TYR A 191 3.66 -7.57 -30.08
N ALA A 192 4.81 -6.90 -30.00
CA ALA A 192 5.74 -6.78 -31.14
C ALA A 192 6.35 -8.15 -31.51
N LYS A 193 6.75 -8.92 -30.48
CA LYS A 193 7.31 -10.27 -30.70
C LYS A 193 6.31 -11.20 -31.38
N MET A 194 5.06 -11.19 -30.96
CA MET A 194 3.99 -11.98 -31.58
C MET A 194 3.75 -11.64 -33.05
N ARG A 195 3.82 -10.34 -33.42
CA ARG A 195 3.64 -9.93 -34.82
C ARG A 195 4.81 -10.38 -35.72
N ALA A 196 5.96 -10.62 -35.11
CA ALA A 196 7.12 -11.12 -35.84
C ALA A 196 7.13 -12.66 -36.02
N GLU A 197 6.37 -13.37 -35.17
CA GLU A 197 6.25 -14.83 -35.17
C GLU A 197 4.99 -15.33 -35.94
N ALA A 198 4.06 -14.43 -36.29
CA ALA A 198 2.83 -14.71 -37.06
C ALA A 198 3.00 -14.36 -38.54
#